data_63f6432aba4150e9a64a0557b494baaf
#
_entry.id   63f6432aba4150e9a64a0557b494baaf
#
_cell.length_a   1.000
_cell.length_b   1.000
_cell.length_c   1.000
_cell.angle_alpha   90.00
_cell.angle_beta   90.00
_cell.angle_gamma   90.00
#
_symmetry.space_group_name_H-M   'P 1'
#
loop_
_entity.id
_entity.type
_entity.pdbx_description
1 polymer ?
#
loop_
_entity_poly.entity_id
_entity_poly.type
_entity_poly.pdbx_seq_one_letter_code
_entity_poly.pdbx_strand_id
1 'polypeptide(L)'
;MFSFFKKGLNKTTEAMKTVVPKKRSYILKDELEDVLLEADVEYELIEIILRELYEDKVTKAQLESKLLATMAWANYEKPEYTAPFVDLIVGVNGAGKTTTIAKLAQQFKNQGEKVMLGAADTFRAAAIEQLTRWAEKIDVSIISSRQGHDPSAVCYDAIESALAKGFDHVILDTAGRLHTQTNLSNELKKIVRISDKAHDGAPHRKILILDGTQGNSAIAQAQAFNEMIDIDGIIITKLDGTAKGGSIFSIAHALRIPILYVGVGEQPEDLVVFDKYAFIDNFLDPLFEIDEESDKLNSVSGSLIEITTLTAEQRQKLNALLAEDGYDVLSKHFVRDQKTWNEYKILPNENAYAIEVLERDGTVVKSYKADQLI
;
A
#
# COMPACT_ATOMS: atom_id res chain seq x y z
N MET A 1 -7.15 10.82 -5.11
CA MET A 1 -6.10 10.14 -4.32
C MET A 1 -5.44 11.09 -3.32
N PHE A 2 -4.85 12.22 -3.73
CA PHE A 2 -4.21 13.21 -2.84
C PHE A 2 -5.04 13.66 -1.63
N SER A 3 -6.33 13.92 -1.79
CA SER A 3 -7.19 14.38 -0.68
C SER A 3 -7.38 13.35 0.44
N PHE A 4 -7.28 12.06 0.13
CA PHE A 4 -7.43 10.99 1.13
C PHE A 4 -6.20 10.86 2.02
N PHE A 5 -4.98 10.90 1.47
CA PHE A 5 -3.76 10.92 2.28
C PHE A 5 -3.68 12.15 3.16
N LYS A 6 -4.07 13.32 2.64
CA LYS A 6 -4.17 14.54 3.44
C LYS A 6 -5.10 14.38 4.64
N LYS A 7 -6.27 13.73 4.45
CA LYS A 7 -7.19 13.38 5.54
C LYS A 7 -6.54 12.43 6.55
N GLY A 8 -5.88 11.37 6.06
CA GLY A 8 -5.22 10.37 6.92
C GLY A 8 -4.04 10.92 7.71
N LEU A 9 -3.28 11.84 7.13
CA LEU A 9 -2.09 12.44 7.75
C LEU A 9 -2.37 13.72 8.56
N ASN A 10 -3.62 14.15 8.70
CA ASN A 10 -3.92 15.46 9.30
C ASN A 10 -3.33 15.61 10.71
N LYS A 11 -3.51 14.62 11.59
CA LYS A 11 -2.94 14.66 12.94
C LYS A 11 -1.43 14.57 12.96
N THR A 12 -0.82 13.78 12.09
CA THR A 12 0.63 13.71 11.92
C THR A 12 1.18 15.06 11.45
N THR A 13 0.52 15.68 10.50
CA THR A 13 0.83 17.03 10.02
C THR A 13 0.75 18.07 11.14
N GLU A 14 -0.28 18.02 11.99
CA GLU A 14 -0.42 18.92 13.13
C GLU A 14 0.71 18.72 14.13
N ALA A 15 1.09 17.49 14.42
CA ALA A 15 2.21 17.18 15.31
C ALA A 15 3.54 17.73 14.74
N MET A 16 3.84 17.45 13.47
CA MET A 16 5.05 17.96 12.82
C MET A 16 5.16 19.50 12.81
N LYS A 17 4.01 20.19 12.68
CA LYS A 17 3.95 21.67 12.75
C LYS A 17 4.28 22.23 14.13
N THR A 18 4.28 21.44 15.20
CA THR A 18 4.75 21.91 16.51
C THR A 18 6.25 22.16 16.50
N VAL A 19 7.00 21.41 15.69
CA VAL A 19 8.45 21.55 15.51
C VAL A 19 8.76 22.58 14.42
N VAL A 20 8.13 22.45 13.24
CA VAL A 20 8.30 23.37 12.10
C VAL A 20 6.98 24.07 11.79
N PRO A 21 6.70 25.22 12.46
CA PRO A 21 5.39 25.89 12.36
C PRO A 21 5.10 26.53 11.00
N LYS A 22 6.13 26.80 10.20
CA LYS A 22 6.02 27.44 8.88
C LYS A 22 6.80 26.66 7.85
N LYS A 23 6.22 26.55 6.67
CA LYS A 23 6.93 25.98 5.52
C LYS A 23 8.20 26.75 5.21
N ARG A 24 9.22 26.05 4.74
CA ARG A 24 10.55 26.62 4.40
C ARG A 24 11.07 25.93 3.14
N SER A 25 12.03 26.55 2.46
CA SER A 25 12.73 25.94 1.33
C SER A 25 13.68 24.81 1.76
N TYR A 26 14.12 24.82 3.01
CA TYR A 26 14.92 23.75 3.61
C TYR A 26 14.65 23.63 5.12
N ILE A 27 15.00 22.48 5.70
CA ILE A 27 14.94 22.20 7.14
C ILE A 27 16.37 21.84 7.60
N LEU A 28 16.76 22.26 8.80
CA LEU A 28 18.01 21.82 9.39
C LEU A 28 17.94 20.38 9.88
N LYS A 29 19.04 19.63 9.86
CA LYS A 29 19.05 18.22 10.27
C LYS A 29 18.54 18.00 11.68
N ASP A 30 18.93 18.85 12.64
CA ASP A 30 18.47 18.73 14.03
C ASP A 30 16.94 18.92 14.13
N GLU A 31 16.38 19.92 13.41
CA GLU A 31 14.93 20.13 13.32
C GLU A 31 14.24 18.97 12.59
N LEU A 32 14.89 18.38 11.59
CA LEU A 32 14.36 17.23 10.85
C LEU A 32 14.29 15.98 11.71
N GLU A 33 15.29 15.75 12.57
CA GLU A 33 15.28 14.67 13.56
C GLU A 33 14.04 14.78 14.44
N ASP A 34 13.81 15.95 15.04
CA ASP A 34 12.65 16.21 15.90
C ASP A 34 11.32 16.00 15.15
N VAL A 35 11.22 16.47 13.90
CA VAL A 35 10.02 16.29 13.06
C VAL A 35 9.72 14.82 12.81
N LEU A 36 10.73 14.03 12.47
CA LEU A 36 10.57 12.60 12.18
C LEU A 36 10.23 11.80 13.45
N LEU A 37 10.81 12.19 14.60
CA LEU A 37 10.46 11.63 15.91
C LEU A 37 9.01 11.93 16.28
N GLU A 38 8.56 13.18 16.11
CA GLU A 38 7.19 13.58 16.40
C GLU A 38 6.16 12.86 15.51
N ALA A 39 6.57 12.51 14.28
CA ALA A 39 5.76 11.70 13.38
C ALA A 39 5.79 10.18 13.69
N ASP A 40 6.52 9.74 14.73
CA ASP A 40 6.72 8.34 15.14
C ASP A 40 7.52 7.52 14.10
N VAL A 41 8.49 8.13 13.42
CA VAL A 41 9.50 7.37 12.68
C VAL A 41 10.45 6.73 13.69
N GLU A 42 10.85 5.47 13.47
CA GLU A 42 11.75 4.74 14.38
C GLU A 42 13.12 5.39 14.41
N TYR A 43 13.71 5.54 15.62
CA TYR A 43 14.95 6.28 15.82
C TYR A 43 16.12 5.73 14.97
N GLU A 44 16.26 4.41 14.89
CA GLU A 44 17.31 3.79 14.06
C GLU A 44 17.16 4.16 12.57
N LEU A 45 15.94 4.26 12.07
CA LEU A 45 15.68 4.68 10.70
C LEU A 45 15.98 6.18 10.50
N ILE A 46 15.66 7.02 11.48
CA ILE A 46 16.01 8.45 11.46
C ILE A 46 17.53 8.61 11.35
N GLU A 47 18.30 7.90 12.17
CA GLU A 47 19.77 7.94 12.11
C GLU A 47 20.31 7.52 10.74
N ILE A 48 19.71 6.49 10.10
CA ILE A 48 20.08 6.07 8.75
C ILE A 48 19.81 7.20 7.76
N ILE A 49 18.61 7.79 7.79
CA ILE A 49 18.23 8.89 6.89
C ILE A 49 19.17 10.09 7.04
N LEU A 50 19.41 10.55 8.29
CA LEU A 50 20.24 11.72 8.57
C LEU A 50 21.71 11.50 8.19
N ARG A 51 22.25 10.29 8.38
CA ARG A 51 23.62 9.96 7.99
C ARG A 51 23.81 9.99 6.47
N GLU A 52 22.80 9.64 5.71
CA GLU A 52 22.84 9.66 4.25
C GLU A 52 22.60 11.04 3.63
N LEU A 53 22.20 12.02 4.44
CA LEU A 53 22.07 13.42 4.05
C LEU A 53 23.39 14.11 4.38
N TYR A 54 24.15 14.59 3.38
CA TYR A 54 25.49 15.15 3.58
C TYR A 54 25.47 16.60 4.05
N GLU A 55 24.41 17.36 3.75
CA GLU A 55 24.29 18.78 4.07
C GLU A 55 23.42 18.99 5.32
N ASP A 56 23.73 20.04 6.12
CA ASP A 56 22.91 20.41 7.27
C ASP A 56 21.54 21.00 6.87
N LYS A 57 21.46 21.59 5.68
CA LYS A 57 20.22 22.11 5.09
C LYS A 57 19.63 21.06 4.16
N VAL A 58 18.52 20.50 4.56
CA VAL A 58 17.83 19.42 3.81
C VAL A 58 16.68 19.99 3.03
N THR A 59 16.68 19.79 1.72
CA THR A 59 15.59 20.17 0.81
C THR A 59 14.51 19.09 0.73
N LYS A 60 13.31 19.46 0.24
CA LYS A 60 12.21 18.50 0.00
C LYS A 60 12.68 17.31 -0.85
N ALA A 61 13.34 17.58 -1.97
CA ALA A 61 13.79 16.54 -2.91
C ALA A 61 14.80 15.56 -2.30
N GLN A 62 15.75 16.06 -1.48
CA GLN A 62 16.70 15.20 -0.78
C GLN A 62 15.99 14.26 0.20
N LEU A 63 15.08 14.79 1.02
CA LEU A 63 14.34 13.99 1.99
C LEU A 63 13.37 13.00 1.31
N GLU A 64 12.65 13.44 0.29
CA GLU A 64 11.77 12.59 -0.53
C GLU A 64 12.52 11.38 -1.08
N SER A 65 13.70 11.59 -1.66
CA SER A 65 14.55 10.51 -2.17
C SER A 65 14.92 9.49 -1.08
N LYS A 66 15.24 9.96 0.13
CA LYS A 66 15.57 9.06 1.26
C LYS A 66 14.36 8.29 1.77
N LEU A 67 13.22 8.96 1.91
CA LEU A 67 11.97 8.30 2.31
C LEU A 67 11.51 7.27 1.27
N LEU A 68 11.63 7.57 -0.03
CA LEU A 68 11.37 6.60 -1.09
C LEU A 68 12.27 5.37 -1.00
N ALA A 69 13.54 5.54 -0.64
CA ALA A 69 14.47 4.43 -0.45
C ALA A 69 14.05 3.50 0.70
N THR A 70 13.44 4.02 1.76
CA THR A 70 12.90 3.18 2.86
C THR A 70 11.77 2.27 2.41
N MET A 71 11.10 2.62 1.31
CA MET A 71 9.96 1.91 0.71
C MET A 71 10.35 1.14 -0.58
N ALA A 72 11.64 0.85 -0.78
CA ALA A 72 12.15 0.14 -1.95
C ALA A 72 11.95 -1.38 -1.82
N TRP A 73 10.71 -1.84 -1.72
CA TRP A 73 10.36 -3.26 -1.80
C TRP A 73 9.69 -3.58 -3.12
N ALA A 74 9.67 -4.87 -3.45
CA ALA A 74 8.96 -5.35 -4.62
C ALA A 74 7.47 -5.00 -4.54
N ASN A 75 6.90 -4.60 -5.67
CA ASN A 75 5.45 -4.49 -5.77
C ASN A 75 4.84 -5.88 -5.61
N TYR A 76 3.64 -5.95 -5.02
CA TYR A 76 2.90 -7.20 -5.00
C TYR A 76 2.57 -7.61 -6.44
N GLU A 77 3.09 -8.77 -6.84
CA GLU A 77 2.72 -9.41 -8.09
C GLU A 77 1.64 -10.45 -7.82
N LYS A 78 0.47 -10.25 -8.46
CA LYS A 78 -0.62 -11.19 -8.34
C LYS A 78 -0.20 -12.52 -8.96
N PRO A 79 -0.24 -13.64 -8.21
CA PRO A 79 0.14 -14.93 -8.76
C PRO A 79 -0.79 -15.36 -9.90
N GLU A 80 -0.35 -16.27 -10.74
CA GLU A 80 -1.26 -16.96 -11.64
C GLU A 80 -2.26 -17.78 -10.82
N TYR A 81 -3.53 -17.66 -11.15
CA TYR A 81 -4.62 -18.35 -10.45
C TYR A 81 -5.78 -18.63 -11.38
N THR A 82 -6.61 -19.58 -10.99
CA THR A 82 -7.97 -19.73 -11.51
C THR A 82 -8.97 -19.12 -10.52
N ALA A 83 -10.10 -18.60 -11.01
CA ALA A 83 -11.10 -18.04 -10.09
C ALA A 83 -11.70 -19.15 -9.19
N PRO A 84 -12.00 -18.84 -7.92
CA PRO A 84 -11.90 -17.54 -7.26
C PRO A 84 -10.49 -17.20 -6.76
N PHE A 85 -10.14 -15.92 -6.76
CA PHE A 85 -8.97 -15.44 -6.03
C PHE A 85 -9.26 -15.43 -4.53
N VAL A 86 -8.38 -16.00 -3.72
CA VAL A 86 -8.61 -16.17 -2.27
C VAL A 86 -7.66 -15.30 -1.46
N ASP A 87 -8.22 -14.34 -0.71
CA ASP A 87 -7.53 -13.54 0.29
C ASP A 87 -7.73 -14.12 1.69
N LEU A 88 -6.64 -14.31 2.43
CA LEU A 88 -6.64 -14.63 3.86
C LEU A 88 -6.28 -13.38 4.67
N ILE A 89 -7.20 -12.90 5.50
CA ILE A 89 -7.00 -11.70 6.30
C ILE A 89 -6.60 -12.08 7.73
N VAL A 90 -5.43 -11.60 8.14
CA VAL A 90 -4.88 -11.82 9.49
C VAL A 90 -4.57 -10.51 10.19
N GLY A 91 -4.32 -10.55 11.51
CA GLY A 91 -3.98 -9.39 12.32
C GLY A 91 -4.57 -9.47 13.71
N VAL A 92 -4.09 -8.65 14.63
CA VAL A 92 -4.54 -8.69 16.03
C VAL A 92 -6.01 -8.27 16.19
N ASN A 93 -6.61 -8.63 17.32
CA ASN A 93 -7.95 -8.18 17.66
C ASN A 93 -7.98 -6.64 17.80
N GLY A 94 -9.00 -6.00 17.21
CA GLY A 94 -9.12 -4.54 17.23
C GLY A 94 -8.36 -3.81 16.13
N ALA A 95 -7.53 -4.49 15.32
CA ALA A 95 -6.84 -3.88 14.18
C ALA A 95 -7.77 -3.45 13.03
N GLY A 96 -9.04 -3.77 13.07
CA GLY A 96 -10.01 -3.37 12.04
C GLY A 96 -10.24 -4.40 10.94
N LYS A 97 -9.88 -5.69 11.15
CA LYS A 97 -10.04 -6.77 10.16
C LYS A 97 -11.43 -6.82 9.55
N THR A 98 -12.46 -7.05 10.36
CA THR A 98 -13.84 -7.23 9.90
C THR A 98 -14.36 -6.03 9.10
N THR A 99 -14.04 -4.80 9.53
CA THR A 99 -14.40 -3.57 8.81
C THR A 99 -13.64 -3.46 7.49
N THR A 100 -12.36 -3.81 7.46
CA THR A 100 -11.54 -3.78 6.25
C THR A 100 -11.99 -4.82 5.24
N ILE A 101 -12.35 -6.02 5.68
CA ILE A 101 -12.94 -7.07 4.84
C ILE A 101 -14.21 -6.57 4.14
N ALA A 102 -15.10 -5.92 4.90
CA ALA A 102 -16.33 -5.35 4.33
C ALA A 102 -16.04 -4.27 3.28
N LYS A 103 -15.06 -3.40 3.53
CA LYS A 103 -14.64 -2.36 2.57
C LYS A 103 -14.03 -2.97 1.30
N LEU A 104 -13.13 -3.95 1.43
CA LEU A 104 -12.57 -4.68 0.29
C LEU A 104 -13.65 -5.37 -0.52
N ALA A 105 -14.56 -6.09 0.14
CA ALA A 105 -15.67 -6.77 -0.51
C ALA A 105 -16.56 -5.80 -1.29
N GLN A 106 -16.85 -4.62 -0.72
CA GLN A 106 -17.61 -3.57 -1.40
C GLN A 106 -16.85 -3.04 -2.63
N GLN A 107 -15.53 -2.86 -2.53
CA GLN A 107 -14.72 -2.38 -3.66
C GLN A 107 -14.70 -3.39 -4.80
N PHE A 108 -14.49 -4.68 -4.53
CA PHE A 108 -14.53 -5.74 -5.54
C PHE A 108 -15.92 -5.88 -6.17
N LYS A 109 -16.98 -5.81 -5.35
CA LYS A 109 -18.36 -5.78 -5.85
C LYS A 109 -18.62 -4.59 -6.78
N ASN A 110 -18.11 -3.40 -6.44
CA ASN A 110 -18.25 -2.21 -7.29
C ASN A 110 -17.47 -2.33 -8.61
N GLN A 111 -16.45 -3.20 -8.67
CA GLN A 111 -15.71 -3.55 -9.89
C GLN A 111 -16.43 -4.63 -10.72
N GLY A 112 -17.59 -5.12 -10.23
CA GLY A 112 -18.38 -6.13 -10.90
C GLY A 112 -18.05 -7.58 -10.53
N GLU A 113 -17.15 -7.79 -9.55
CA GLU A 113 -16.78 -9.12 -9.08
C GLU A 113 -17.85 -9.72 -8.15
N LYS A 114 -18.05 -11.03 -8.25
CA LYS A 114 -18.85 -11.80 -7.29
C LYS A 114 -17.99 -12.21 -6.11
N VAL A 115 -18.30 -11.69 -4.92
CA VAL A 115 -17.51 -11.86 -3.72
C VAL A 115 -18.18 -12.78 -2.72
N MET A 116 -17.41 -13.74 -2.18
CA MET A 116 -17.78 -14.62 -1.06
C MET A 116 -16.95 -14.27 0.18
N LEU A 117 -17.60 -14.16 1.35
CA LEU A 117 -16.91 -14.01 2.63
C LEU A 117 -16.90 -15.34 3.39
N GLY A 118 -15.81 -15.61 4.11
CA GLY A 118 -15.68 -16.73 5.02
C GLY A 118 -15.44 -16.23 6.46
N ALA A 119 -16.38 -16.46 7.39
CA ALA A 119 -16.30 -16.02 8.78
C ALA A 119 -15.54 -17.06 9.64
N ALA A 120 -14.21 -17.11 9.51
CA ALA A 120 -13.38 -18.08 10.21
C ALA A 120 -12.84 -17.60 11.58
N ASP A 121 -13.17 -16.39 12.08
CA ASP A 121 -12.99 -16.02 13.50
C ASP A 121 -14.08 -16.70 14.34
N THR A 122 -14.08 -18.02 14.36
CA THR A 122 -15.13 -18.85 14.99
C THR A 122 -15.11 -18.80 16.52
N PHE A 123 -14.03 -18.34 17.13
CA PHE A 123 -13.94 -18.19 18.59
C PHE A 123 -14.78 -17.04 19.15
N ARG A 124 -15.13 -16.06 18.28
CA ARG A 124 -15.83 -14.86 18.68
C ARG A 124 -17.20 -14.78 18.01
N ALA A 125 -18.25 -15.16 18.75
CA ALA A 125 -19.63 -15.08 18.26
C ALA A 125 -19.96 -13.67 17.71
N ALA A 126 -19.52 -12.62 18.40
CA ALA A 126 -19.71 -11.24 17.97
C ALA A 126 -18.99 -10.90 16.66
N ALA A 127 -17.85 -11.54 16.36
CA ALA A 127 -17.14 -11.32 15.09
C ALA A 127 -17.91 -11.94 13.92
N ILE A 128 -18.40 -13.18 14.09
CA ILE A 128 -19.26 -13.84 13.11
C ILE A 128 -20.50 -12.98 12.82
N GLU A 129 -21.19 -12.55 13.87
CA GLU A 129 -22.39 -11.71 13.73
C GLU A 129 -22.07 -10.38 13.05
N GLN A 130 -20.97 -9.73 13.42
CA GLN A 130 -20.54 -8.46 12.82
C GLN A 130 -20.26 -8.63 11.33
N LEU A 131 -19.52 -9.67 10.92
CA LEU A 131 -19.24 -9.90 9.52
C LEU A 131 -20.50 -10.25 8.73
N THR A 132 -21.42 -11.02 9.32
CA THR A 132 -22.71 -11.35 8.71
C THR A 132 -23.54 -10.10 8.46
N ARG A 133 -23.65 -9.20 9.43
CA ARG A 133 -24.35 -7.91 9.26
C ARG A 133 -23.72 -7.04 8.16
N TRP A 134 -22.40 -7.06 8.06
CA TRP A 134 -21.71 -6.38 6.96
C TRP A 134 -22.03 -7.00 5.62
N ALA A 135 -21.99 -8.34 5.51
CA ALA A 135 -22.33 -9.06 4.29
C ALA A 135 -23.74 -8.73 3.80
N GLU A 136 -24.72 -8.73 4.73
CA GLU A 136 -26.10 -8.32 4.46
C GLU A 136 -26.19 -6.86 3.97
N LYS A 137 -25.50 -5.93 4.68
CA LYS A 137 -25.52 -4.51 4.34
C LYS A 137 -24.98 -4.20 2.95
N ILE A 138 -23.92 -4.88 2.54
CA ILE A 138 -23.27 -4.69 1.23
C ILE A 138 -23.80 -5.68 0.18
N ASP A 139 -24.72 -6.57 0.57
CA ASP A 139 -25.33 -7.59 -0.27
C ASP A 139 -24.25 -8.45 -0.97
N VAL A 140 -23.45 -9.15 -0.16
CA VAL A 140 -22.46 -10.17 -0.58
C VAL A 140 -22.73 -11.49 0.13
N SER A 141 -22.35 -12.59 -0.50
CA SER A 141 -22.52 -13.92 0.09
C SER A 141 -21.53 -14.17 1.23
N ILE A 142 -21.96 -14.92 2.24
CA ILE A 142 -21.12 -15.30 3.38
C ILE A 142 -21.31 -16.77 3.74
N ILE A 143 -20.22 -17.44 4.05
CA ILE A 143 -20.20 -18.73 4.74
C ILE A 143 -19.77 -18.50 6.18
N SER A 144 -20.59 -18.94 7.10
CA SER A 144 -20.34 -18.87 8.55
C SER A 144 -20.75 -20.17 9.24
N SER A 145 -20.23 -20.40 10.42
CA SER A 145 -20.59 -21.55 11.24
C SER A 145 -20.89 -21.14 12.68
N ARG A 146 -21.28 -22.09 13.50
CA ARG A 146 -21.48 -21.84 14.93
C ARG A 146 -20.16 -21.53 15.63
N GLN A 147 -20.25 -20.77 16.73
CA GLN A 147 -19.09 -20.51 17.59
C GLN A 147 -18.41 -21.82 18.01
N GLY A 148 -17.08 -21.82 17.97
CA GLY A 148 -16.22 -22.96 18.37
C GLY A 148 -16.02 -24.03 17.29
N HIS A 149 -16.61 -23.86 16.10
CA HIS A 149 -16.28 -24.74 14.96
C HIS A 149 -14.84 -24.53 14.50
N ASP A 150 -14.30 -25.52 13.79
CA ASP A 150 -12.96 -25.46 13.20
C ASP A 150 -12.88 -24.34 12.14
N PRO A 151 -12.02 -23.30 12.34
CA PRO A 151 -11.85 -22.22 11.37
C PRO A 151 -11.47 -22.70 9.98
N SER A 152 -10.64 -23.76 9.89
CA SER A 152 -10.18 -24.30 8.62
C SER A 152 -11.31 -24.97 7.82
N ALA A 153 -12.33 -25.51 8.50
CA ALA A 153 -13.52 -26.07 7.83
C ALA A 153 -14.37 -24.95 7.20
N VAL A 154 -14.53 -23.82 7.91
CA VAL A 154 -15.23 -22.64 7.36
C VAL A 154 -14.53 -22.09 6.12
N CYS A 155 -13.19 -22.02 6.14
CA CYS A 155 -12.41 -21.60 4.97
C CYS A 155 -12.60 -22.57 3.80
N TYR A 156 -12.54 -23.87 4.06
CA TYR A 156 -12.78 -24.89 3.05
C TYR A 156 -14.17 -24.74 2.40
N ASP A 157 -15.22 -24.68 3.22
CA ASP A 157 -16.60 -24.58 2.78
C ASP A 157 -16.86 -23.29 1.96
N ALA A 158 -16.20 -22.16 2.35
CA ALA A 158 -16.32 -20.90 1.63
C ALA A 158 -15.68 -21.00 0.23
N ILE A 159 -14.49 -21.59 0.13
CA ILE A 159 -13.78 -21.77 -1.13
C ILE A 159 -14.54 -22.74 -2.04
N GLU A 160 -14.94 -23.90 -1.55
CA GLU A 160 -15.72 -24.90 -2.31
C GLU A 160 -17.06 -24.34 -2.79
N SER A 161 -17.77 -23.58 -1.92
CA SER A 161 -19.01 -22.93 -2.31
C SER A 161 -18.78 -21.88 -3.40
N ALA A 162 -17.66 -21.14 -3.32
CA ALA A 162 -17.31 -20.13 -4.30
C ALA A 162 -16.98 -20.77 -5.66
N LEU A 163 -16.20 -21.84 -5.69
CA LEU A 163 -15.90 -22.64 -6.88
C LEU A 163 -17.17 -23.15 -7.55
N ALA A 164 -18.04 -23.82 -6.76
CA ALA A 164 -19.27 -24.43 -7.27
C ALA A 164 -20.26 -23.41 -7.86
N LYS A 165 -20.25 -22.16 -7.37
CA LYS A 165 -21.18 -21.10 -7.79
C LYS A 165 -20.59 -20.06 -8.72
N GLY A 166 -19.32 -20.19 -9.10
CA GLY A 166 -18.63 -19.28 -10.01
C GLY A 166 -18.46 -17.87 -9.42
N PHE A 167 -17.89 -17.79 -8.23
CA PHE A 167 -17.46 -16.54 -7.63
C PHE A 167 -16.08 -16.14 -8.15
N ASP A 168 -15.81 -14.83 -8.18
CA ASP A 168 -14.53 -14.28 -8.64
C ASP A 168 -13.53 -14.13 -7.51
N HIS A 169 -14.03 -13.86 -6.27
CA HIS A 169 -13.22 -13.55 -5.11
C HIS A 169 -13.74 -14.19 -3.81
N VAL A 170 -12.84 -14.66 -2.97
CA VAL A 170 -13.12 -15.12 -1.60
C VAL A 170 -12.28 -14.34 -0.62
N ILE A 171 -12.88 -13.80 0.45
CA ILE A 171 -12.16 -13.13 1.54
C ILE A 171 -12.44 -13.87 2.84
N LEU A 172 -11.38 -14.39 3.48
CA LEU A 172 -11.44 -15.18 4.71
C LEU A 172 -11.04 -14.33 5.91
N ASP A 173 -11.97 -14.14 6.88
CA ASP A 173 -11.68 -13.50 8.18
C ASP A 173 -11.09 -14.53 9.15
N THR A 174 -10.08 -14.17 9.95
CA THR A 174 -9.44 -15.07 10.92
C THR A 174 -9.39 -14.48 12.32
N ALA A 175 -9.16 -15.35 13.31
CA ALA A 175 -8.86 -14.94 14.68
C ALA A 175 -7.57 -14.12 14.76
N GLY A 176 -7.48 -13.24 15.78
CA GLY A 176 -6.32 -12.35 15.97
C GLY A 176 -5.74 -12.44 17.39
N ARG A 177 -5.67 -13.63 17.99
CA ARG A 177 -5.23 -13.85 19.39
C ARG A 177 -3.73 -14.02 19.50
N LEU A 178 -2.95 -12.97 19.23
CA LEU A 178 -1.49 -13.03 19.22
C LEU A 178 -0.88 -13.42 20.58
N HIS A 179 -1.58 -13.16 21.70
CA HIS A 179 -1.11 -13.56 23.02
C HIS A 179 -1.05 -15.09 23.25
N THR A 180 -1.63 -15.90 22.35
CA THR A 180 -1.52 -17.37 22.31
C THR A 180 -0.81 -17.80 21.03
N GLN A 181 0.40 -17.29 20.81
CA GLN A 181 1.14 -17.41 19.55
C GLN A 181 1.20 -18.83 18.97
N THR A 182 1.54 -19.82 19.80
CA THR A 182 1.67 -21.22 19.34
C THR A 182 0.36 -21.76 18.78
N ASN A 183 -0.76 -21.50 19.47
CA ASN A 183 -2.08 -21.96 19.01
C ASN A 183 -2.51 -21.24 17.73
N LEU A 184 -2.30 -19.93 17.67
CA LEU A 184 -2.61 -19.11 16.48
C LEU A 184 -1.76 -19.55 15.27
N SER A 185 -0.46 -19.79 15.47
CA SER A 185 0.43 -20.26 14.39
C SER A 185 -0.04 -21.60 13.82
N ASN A 186 -0.39 -22.54 14.69
CA ASN A 186 -0.90 -23.85 14.25
C ASN A 186 -2.24 -23.74 13.51
N GLU A 187 -3.13 -22.85 13.98
CA GLU A 187 -4.42 -22.58 13.35
C GLU A 187 -4.23 -21.96 11.96
N LEU A 188 -3.42 -20.90 11.84
CA LEU A 188 -3.17 -20.22 10.56
C LEU A 188 -2.49 -21.16 9.55
N LYS A 189 -1.47 -21.92 9.97
CA LYS A 189 -0.82 -22.94 9.12
C LYS A 189 -1.81 -24.01 8.65
N LYS A 190 -2.75 -24.41 9.53
CA LYS A 190 -3.82 -25.35 9.15
C LYS A 190 -4.76 -24.74 8.14
N ILE A 191 -5.19 -23.49 8.34
CA ILE A 191 -6.05 -22.76 7.38
C ILE A 191 -5.37 -22.69 6.02
N VAL A 192 -4.11 -22.24 5.92
CA VAL A 192 -3.35 -22.19 4.67
C VAL A 192 -3.34 -23.55 3.97
N ARG A 193 -2.95 -24.60 4.68
CA ARG A 193 -2.90 -25.96 4.11
C ARG A 193 -4.26 -26.48 3.64
N ILE A 194 -5.35 -26.16 4.35
CA ILE A 194 -6.70 -26.61 4.00
C ILE A 194 -7.27 -25.79 2.84
N SER A 195 -6.95 -24.48 2.77
CA SER A 195 -7.32 -23.64 1.62
C SER A 195 -6.67 -24.14 0.32
N ASP A 196 -5.39 -24.51 0.37
CA ASP A 196 -4.66 -25.08 -0.77
C ASP A 196 -5.28 -26.41 -1.25
N LYS A 197 -5.79 -27.23 -0.32
CA LYS A 197 -6.54 -28.46 -0.68
C LYS A 197 -7.88 -28.18 -1.34
N ALA A 198 -8.55 -27.09 -0.98
CA ALA A 198 -9.83 -26.72 -1.57
C ALA A 198 -9.64 -26.11 -2.96
N HIS A 199 -8.57 -25.34 -3.15
CA HIS A 199 -8.26 -24.67 -4.40
C HIS A 199 -6.75 -24.47 -4.52
N ASP A 200 -6.16 -24.98 -5.59
CA ASP A 200 -4.72 -25.02 -5.82
C ASP A 200 -4.09 -23.61 -5.67
N GLY A 201 -3.04 -23.51 -4.86
CA GLY A 201 -2.37 -22.27 -4.53
C GLY A 201 -3.12 -21.33 -3.56
N ALA A 202 -4.31 -21.66 -3.09
CA ALA A 202 -5.01 -20.84 -2.11
C ALA A 202 -4.43 -21.01 -0.67
N PRO A 203 -4.43 -19.95 0.14
CA PRO A 203 -4.82 -18.59 -0.18
C PRO A 203 -3.81 -17.92 -1.12
N HIS A 204 -4.29 -17.29 -2.18
CA HIS A 204 -3.44 -16.64 -3.19
C HIS A 204 -2.77 -15.38 -2.67
N ARG A 205 -3.32 -14.80 -1.58
CA ARG A 205 -2.73 -13.65 -0.90
C ARG A 205 -3.08 -13.65 0.58
N LYS A 206 -2.04 -13.53 1.42
CA LYS A 206 -2.14 -13.41 2.87
C LYS A 206 -1.90 -11.96 3.25
N ILE A 207 -2.92 -11.29 3.76
CA ILE A 207 -2.91 -9.87 4.06
C ILE A 207 -2.93 -9.67 5.58
N LEU A 208 -1.93 -8.95 6.09
CA LEU A 208 -1.87 -8.53 7.47
C LEU A 208 -2.49 -7.15 7.66
N ILE A 209 -3.41 -7.04 8.61
CA ILE A 209 -3.99 -5.75 9.01
C ILE A 209 -3.30 -5.25 10.26
N LEU A 210 -2.71 -4.06 10.17
CA LEU A 210 -2.06 -3.35 11.26
C LEU A 210 -2.88 -2.11 11.66
N ASP A 211 -2.93 -1.84 12.96
CA ASP A 211 -3.54 -0.63 13.51
C ASP A 211 -2.51 0.50 13.53
N GLY A 212 -2.69 1.51 12.69
CA GLY A 212 -1.79 2.67 12.58
C GLY A 212 -1.66 3.48 13.88
N THR A 213 -2.62 3.38 14.82
CA THR A 213 -2.51 4.05 16.12
C THR A 213 -1.43 3.45 17.01
N GLN A 214 -0.97 2.24 16.71
CA GLN A 214 0.09 1.56 17.46
C GLN A 214 1.49 2.03 17.07
N GLY A 215 1.64 2.67 15.90
CA GLY A 215 2.93 3.17 15.44
C GLY A 215 3.96 2.05 15.32
N ASN A 216 5.19 2.33 15.74
CA ASN A 216 6.31 1.37 15.64
C ASN A 216 6.08 0.06 16.41
N SER A 217 5.21 0.03 17.43
CA SER A 217 4.89 -1.22 18.14
C SER A 217 4.19 -2.26 17.24
N ALA A 218 3.63 -1.84 16.10
CA ALA A 218 3.05 -2.73 15.10
C ALA A 218 4.12 -3.59 14.39
N ILE A 219 5.39 -3.17 14.36
CA ILE A 219 6.49 -3.89 13.67
C ILE A 219 6.67 -5.29 14.26
N ALA A 220 6.77 -5.39 15.59
CA ALA A 220 6.91 -6.68 16.26
C ALA A 220 5.73 -7.63 16.01
N GLN A 221 4.51 -7.09 15.95
CA GLN A 221 3.32 -7.87 15.59
C GLN A 221 3.41 -8.39 14.15
N ALA A 222 3.83 -7.53 13.23
CA ALA A 222 3.94 -7.90 11.82
C ALA A 222 5.02 -8.97 11.61
N GLN A 223 6.17 -8.85 12.26
CA GLN A 223 7.22 -9.86 12.24
C GLN A 223 6.70 -11.22 12.73
N ALA A 224 5.98 -11.24 13.87
CA ALA A 224 5.40 -12.47 14.41
C ALA A 224 4.41 -13.13 13.43
N PHE A 225 3.53 -12.37 12.77
CA PHE A 225 2.62 -12.94 11.75
C PHE A 225 3.39 -13.41 10.52
N ASN A 226 4.39 -12.66 10.07
CA ASN A 226 5.21 -13.04 8.91
C ASN A 226 5.97 -14.36 9.14
N GLU A 227 6.51 -14.56 10.33
CA GLU A 227 7.15 -15.82 10.72
C GLU A 227 6.17 -17.03 10.77
N MET A 228 4.87 -16.76 10.97
CA MET A 228 3.86 -17.83 11.01
C MET A 228 3.47 -18.32 9.62
N ILE A 229 3.23 -17.41 8.66
CA ILE A 229 2.58 -17.77 7.38
C ILE A 229 3.09 -17.01 6.15
N ASP A 230 4.22 -16.33 6.20
CA ASP A 230 4.77 -15.53 5.08
C ASP A 230 3.73 -14.55 4.48
N ILE A 231 3.68 -13.34 4.98
CA ILE A 231 2.69 -12.31 4.59
C ILE A 231 3.01 -11.74 3.21
N ASP A 232 2.02 -11.64 2.33
CA ASP A 232 2.17 -11.13 0.97
C ASP A 232 1.88 -9.63 0.85
N GLY A 233 1.16 -9.05 1.82
CA GLY A 233 0.83 -7.63 1.81
C GLY A 233 0.29 -7.11 3.13
N ILE A 234 0.37 -5.80 3.34
CA ILE A 234 -0.06 -5.12 4.56
C ILE A 234 -1.16 -4.12 4.25
N ILE A 235 -2.13 -4.01 5.14
CA ILE A 235 -3.11 -2.92 5.19
C ILE A 235 -2.95 -2.20 6.52
N ILE A 236 -2.73 -0.89 6.49
CA ILE A 236 -2.64 -0.06 7.69
C ILE A 236 -3.95 0.69 7.87
N THR A 237 -4.61 0.47 9.01
CA THR A 237 -5.91 1.07 9.34
C THR A 237 -5.77 2.25 10.30
N LYS A 238 -6.83 3.05 10.44
CA LYS A 238 -6.97 4.14 11.43
C LYS A 238 -5.89 5.22 11.32
N LEU A 239 -5.36 5.46 10.13
CA LEU A 239 -4.33 6.47 9.92
C LEU A 239 -4.82 7.88 10.25
N ASP A 240 -6.11 8.17 10.05
CA ASP A 240 -6.79 9.42 10.39
C ASP A 240 -6.89 9.66 11.91
N GLY A 241 -6.78 8.61 12.70
CA GLY A 241 -6.88 8.64 14.16
C GLY A 241 -5.57 8.96 14.89
N THR A 242 -4.42 9.03 14.19
CA THR A 242 -3.10 9.04 14.81
C THR A 242 -2.20 10.17 14.34
N ALA A 243 -1.30 10.64 15.21
CA ALA A 243 -0.15 11.47 14.86
C ALA A 243 1.07 10.65 14.36
N LYS A 244 0.96 9.32 14.34
CA LYS A 244 2.06 8.38 14.10
C LYS A 244 2.20 7.95 12.64
N GLY A 245 1.86 8.81 11.69
CA GLY A 245 1.88 8.48 10.27
C GLY A 245 3.28 8.13 9.72
N GLY A 246 4.33 8.63 10.36
CA GLY A 246 5.71 8.32 10.01
C GLY A 246 6.12 6.86 10.29
N SER A 247 5.42 6.17 11.20
CA SER A 247 5.65 4.74 11.45
C SER A 247 5.48 3.86 10.20
N ILE A 248 4.75 4.34 9.20
CA ILE A 248 4.64 3.67 7.89
C ILE A 248 6.02 3.47 7.26
N PHE A 249 6.93 4.45 7.35
CA PHE A 249 8.29 4.30 6.84
C PHE A 249 9.06 3.22 7.59
N SER A 250 8.93 3.20 8.92
CA SER A 250 9.58 2.20 9.78
C SER A 250 9.06 0.78 9.51
N ILE A 251 7.73 0.61 9.42
CA ILE A 251 7.09 -0.66 9.09
C ILE A 251 7.57 -1.14 7.71
N ALA A 252 7.58 -0.25 6.74
CA ALA A 252 8.02 -0.55 5.39
C ALA A 252 9.49 -0.96 5.34
N HIS A 253 10.36 -0.21 6.00
CA HIS A 253 11.80 -0.49 6.06
C HIS A 253 12.11 -1.82 6.76
N ALA A 254 11.46 -2.09 7.91
CA ALA A 254 11.71 -3.27 8.71
C ALA A 254 11.21 -4.58 8.07
N LEU A 255 10.06 -4.54 7.43
CA LEU A 255 9.39 -5.74 6.95
C LEU A 255 9.66 -6.05 5.48
N ARG A 256 9.84 -5.03 4.66
CA ARG A 256 9.98 -5.15 3.20
C ARG A 256 8.83 -5.90 2.52
N ILE A 257 7.63 -5.78 3.10
CA ILE A 257 6.38 -6.33 2.59
C ILE A 257 5.55 -5.19 1.99
N PRO A 258 4.93 -5.36 0.80
CA PRO A 258 4.14 -4.32 0.16
C PRO A 258 3.00 -3.82 1.06
N ILE A 259 2.85 -2.50 1.20
CA ILE A 259 1.63 -1.90 1.74
C ILE A 259 0.64 -1.78 0.58
N LEU A 260 -0.51 -2.46 0.70
CA LEU A 260 -1.50 -2.54 -0.37
C LEU A 260 -2.54 -1.42 -0.25
N TYR A 261 -3.00 -1.17 0.97
CA TYR A 261 -4.03 -0.17 1.26
C TYR A 261 -3.76 0.54 2.57
N VAL A 262 -4.37 1.72 2.73
CA VAL A 262 -4.46 2.44 4.01
C VAL A 262 -5.91 2.82 4.30
N GLY A 263 -6.33 2.69 5.57
CA GLY A 263 -7.61 3.14 6.06
C GLY A 263 -7.50 4.53 6.66
N VAL A 264 -8.26 5.48 6.11
CA VAL A 264 -8.23 6.91 6.47
C VAL A 264 -9.60 7.40 6.98
N GLY A 265 -10.43 6.50 7.48
CA GLY A 265 -11.75 6.79 8.05
C GLY A 265 -12.67 5.58 8.01
N GLU A 266 -13.98 5.80 8.26
CA GLU A 266 -14.96 4.74 8.48
C GLU A 266 -15.74 4.31 7.23
N GLN A 267 -15.83 5.17 6.20
CA GLN A 267 -16.61 4.89 5.00
C GLN A 267 -15.91 3.86 4.09
N PRO A 268 -16.63 3.15 3.23
CA PRO A 268 -16.03 2.21 2.26
C PRO A 268 -14.92 2.84 1.41
N GLU A 269 -15.11 4.08 0.99
CA GLU A 269 -14.17 4.85 0.16
C GLU A 269 -12.91 5.28 0.93
N ASP A 270 -12.96 5.22 2.26
CA ASP A 270 -11.81 5.54 3.13
C ASP A 270 -10.77 4.40 3.22
N LEU A 271 -10.95 3.29 2.50
CA LEU A 271 -9.92 2.31 2.26
C LEU A 271 -9.27 2.59 0.89
N VAL A 272 -8.08 3.17 0.91
CA VAL A 272 -7.41 3.71 -0.27
C VAL A 272 -6.22 2.84 -0.66
N VAL A 273 -6.06 2.57 -1.96
CA VAL A 273 -4.84 1.93 -2.47
C VAL A 273 -3.63 2.77 -2.07
N PHE A 274 -2.61 2.11 -1.51
CA PHE A 274 -1.41 2.81 -1.07
C PHE A 274 -0.54 3.22 -2.26
N ASP A 275 -0.30 4.51 -2.37
CA ASP A 275 0.64 5.11 -3.31
C ASP A 275 1.74 5.82 -2.52
N LYS A 276 2.95 5.26 -2.56
CA LYS A 276 4.08 5.78 -1.79
C LYS A 276 4.48 7.20 -2.17
N TYR A 277 4.34 7.59 -3.44
CA TYR A 277 4.68 8.93 -3.90
C TYR A 277 3.68 9.95 -3.37
N ALA A 278 2.38 9.68 -3.55
CA ALA A 278 1.33 10.52 -3.02
C ALA A 278 1.36 10.58 -1.48
N PHE A 279 1.72 9.48 -0.81
CA PHE A 279 1.86 9.45 0.64
C PHE A 279 3.02 10.34 1.10
N ILE A 280 4.22 10.20 0.52
CA ILE A 280 5.41 10.98 0.88
C ILE A 280 5.19 12.47 0.57
N ASP A 281 4.60 12.80 -0.58
CA ASP A 281 4.32 14.19 -0.92
C ASP A 281 3.38 14.85 0.12
N ASN A 282 2.28 14.17 0.50
CA ASN A 282 1.39 14.67 1.55
C ASN A 282 2.04 14.71 2.94
N PHE A 283 2.99 13.81 3.23
CA PHE A 283 3.77 13.82 4.47
C PHE A 283 4.72 15.01 4.53
N LEU A 284 5.34 15.37 3.42
CA LEU A 284 6.31 16.48 3.32
C LEU A 284 5.67 17.86 3.07
N ASP A 285 4.46 17.90 2.50
CA ASP A 285 3.76 19.16 2.18
C ASP A 285 3.68 20.17 3.35
N PRO A 286 3.48 19.77 4.61
CA PRO A 286 3.43 20.71 5.72
C PRO A 286 4.75 21.40 6.04
N LEU A 287 5.87 20.81 5.65
CA LEU A 287 7.22 21.20 6.04
C LEU A 287 7.89 22.15 5.05
N PHE A 288 7.61 21.95 3.77
CA PHE A 288 8.32 22.65 2.71
C PHE A 288 7.42 23.63 1.95
N GLU A 289 7.99 24.79 1.59
CA GLU A 289 7.39 25.71 0.65
C GLU A 289 7.28 25.03 -0.72
N ILE A 290 6.25 25.40 -1.47
CA ILE A 290 6.16 25.03 -2.87
C ILE A 290 7.28 25.78 -3.59
N ASP A 291 8.22 25.07 -4.14
CA ASP A 291 9.28 25.69 -4.93
C ASP A 291 8.66 26.16 -6.26
N GLU A 292 8.36 27.48 -6.35
CA GLU A 292 7.73 28.08 -7.55
C GLU A 292 8.57 27.89 -8.82
N GLU A 293 9.89 27.61 -8.70
CA GLU A 293 10.73 27.21 -9.83
C GLU A 293 10.53 25.72 -10.18
N SER A 294 10.37 24.85 -9.21
CA SER A 294 10.00 23.45 -9.48
C SER A 294 8.53 23.32 -9.91
N ASP A 295 7.63 24.19 -9.41
CA ASP A 295 6.25 24.26 -9.88
C ASP A 295 6.10 24.96 -11.22
N LYS A 296 6.99 25.87 -11.59
CA LYS A 296 7.06 26.36 -12.99
C LYS A 296 7.56 25.26 -13.93
N LEU A 297 8.50 24.44 -13.52
CA LEU A 297 8.81 23.19 -14.22
C LEU A 297 7.64 22.18 -14.15
N ASN A 298 6.93 22.10 -13.01
CA ASN A 298 5.77 21.23 -12.82
C ASN A 298 4.46 21.84 -13.37
N SER A 299 4.33 23.16 -13.52
CA SER A 299 3.19 23.84 -14.17
C SER A 299 3.34 23.96 -15.68
N VAL A 300 4.55 23.82 -16.20
CA VAL A 300 4.82 23.46 -17.60
C VAL A 300 4.68 21.94 -17.80
N SER A 301 4.72 21.15 -16.73
CA SER A 301 4.32 19.75 -16.75
C SER A 301 2.80 19.69 -16.67
N GLY A 302 2.16 19.56 -17.82
CA GLY A 302 0.82 18.99 -17.87
C GLY A 302 0.78 17.78 -16.95
N SER A 303 -0.38 17.61 -16.27
CA SER A 303 -0.65 16.50 -15.34
C SER A 303 0.12 15.25 -15.73
N LEU A 304 0.85 14.66 -14.76
CA LEU A 304 1.39 13.30 -14.86
C LEU A 304 0.25 12.40 -15.37
N ILE A 305 0.26 12.13 -16.66
CA ILE A 305 -0.68 11.19 -17.26
C ILE A 305 -0.12 9.83 -16.86
N GLU A 306 -0.87 9.14 -16.02
CA GLU A 306 -0.56 7.76 -15.69
C GLU A 306 -0.31 6.98 -16.99
N ILE A 307 0.73 6.15 -17.02
CA ILE A 307 1.04 5.22 -18.14
C ILE A 307 -0.19 4.35 -18.51
N THR A 308 -1.19 4.28 -17.64
CA THR A 308 -2.51 3.68 -17.87
C THR A 308 -3.26 4.26 -19.08
N THR A 309 -2.92 5.45 -19.56
CA THR A 309 -3.55 6.04 -20.77
C THR A 309 -2.96 5.52 -22.09
N LEU A 310 -1.77 4.89 -22.06
CA LEU A 310 -1.21 4.24 -23.24
C LEU A 310 -1.87 2.88 -23.47
N THR A 311 -2.24 2.60 -24.71
CA THR A 311 -2.69 1.25 -25.09
C THR A 311 -1.55 0.23 -24.87
N ALA A 312 -1.89 -1.05 -24.76
CA ALA A 312 -0.90 -2.10 -24.62
C ALA A 312 0.14 -2.09 -25.77
N GLU A 313 -0.32 -1.80 -26.98
CA GLU A 313 0.51 -1.72 -28.18
C GLU A 313 1.47 -0.52 -28.17
N GLN A 314 0.98 0.66 -27.77
CA GLN A 314 1.80 1.85 -27.59
C GLN A 314 2.86 1.66 -26.51
N ARG A 315 2.52 0.98 -25.41
CA ARG A 315 3.46 0.64 -24.33
C ARG A 315 4.54 -0.32 -24.81
N GLN A 316 4.19 -1.32 -25.61
CA GLN A 316 5.16 -2.27 -26.18
C GLN A 316 6.12 -1.57 -27.13
N LYS A 317 5.64 -0.68 -28.00
CA LYS A 317 6.49 0.13 -28.90
C LYS A 317 7.43 1.06 -28.11
N LEU A 318 6.92 1.72 -27.07
CA LEU A 318 7.73 2.57 -26.21
C LEU A 318 8.86 1.79 -25.53
N ASN A 319 8.54 0.63 -24.97
CA ASN A 319 9.53 -0.24 -24.32
C ASN A 319 10.60 -0.71 -25.31
N ALA A 320 10.24 -0.98 -26.56
CA ALA A 320 11.21 -1.33 -27.61
C ALA A 320 12.15 -0.16 -27.92
N LEU A 321 11.62 1.05 -28.08
CA LEU A 321 12.41 2.26 -28.33
C LEU A 321 13.36 2.59 -27.17
N LEU A 322 12.89 2.47 -25.92
CA LEU A 322 13.71 2.67 -24.72
C LEU A 322 14.84 1.65 -24.65
N ALA A 323 14.56 0.37 -24.94
CA ALA A 323 15.55 -0.70 -24.94
C ALA A 323 16.60 -0.52 -26.05
N GLU A 324 16.21 -0.07 -27.25
CA GLU A 324 17.13 0.25 -28.36
C GLU A 324 18.11 1.37 -27.99
N ASP A 325 17.66 2.35 -27.22
CA ASP A 325 18.47 3.48 -26.74
C ASP A 325 19.26 3.16 -25.44
N GLY A 326 19.13 1.94 -24.90
CA GLY A 326 19.85 1.48 -23.71
C GLY A 326 19.22 1.89 -22.38
N TYR A 327 17.94 2.29 -22.38
CA TYR A 327 17.19 2.61 -21.18
C TYR A 327 16.39 1.39 -20.70
N ASP A 328 16.13 1.33 -19.38
CA ASP A 328 15.33 0.26 -18.80
C ASP A 328 13.87 0.35 -19.23
N VAL A 329 13.28 -0.83 -19.45
CA VAL A 329 11.89 -0.98 -19.85
C VAL A 329 10.96 -0.48 -18.74
N LEU A 330 9.99 0.36 -19.10
CA LEU A 330 8.98 0.85 -18.16
C LEU A 330 8.11 -0.31 -17.64
N SER A 331 8.29 -0.66 -16.39
CA SER A 331 7.26 -1.38 -15.65
C SER A 331 6.10 -0.44 -15.34
N LYS A 332 4.97 -0.94 -14.81
CA LYS A 332 3.71 -0.18 -14.58
C LYS A 332 3.85 1.19 -13.89
N HIS A 333 5.02 1.52 -13.37
CA HIS A 333 5.38 2.77 -12.72
C HIS A 333 6.78 3.17 -13.18
N PHE A 334 7.07 4.48 -13.23
CA PHE A 334 8.39 4.99 -13.57
C PHE A 334 9.49 4.26 -12.82
N VAL A 335 10.39 3.60 -13.54
CA VAL A 335 11.60 3.02 -12.95
C VAL A 335 12.71 4.05 -13.09
N ARG A 336 13.24 4.52 -11.97
CA ARG A 336 14.55 5.14 -11.93
C ARG A 336 15.58 4.02 -12.15
N ASP A 337 16.35 4.10 -13.22
CA ASP A 337 17.57 3.28 -13.32
C ASP A 337 18.47 3.62 -12.13
N GLN A 338 18.77 2.62 -11.29
CA GLN A 338 19.65 2.80 -10.13
C GLN A 338 21.08 3.15 -10.52
N LYS A 339 21.48 2.95 -11.77
CA LYS A 339 22.83 3.23 -12.26
C LYS A 339 23.02 4.62 -12.86
N THR A 340 22.01 5.19 -13.50
CA THR A 340 22.13 6.44 -14.28
C THR A 340 21.14 7.54 -13.92
N TRP A 341 20.23 7.35 -12.97
CA TRP A 341 19.26 8.37 -12.53
C TRP A 341 18.53 9.09 -13.69
N ASN A 342 18.00 8.34 -14.64
CA ASN A 342 17.17 8.91 -15.67
C ASN A 342 15.73 9.04 -15.17
N GLU A 343 15.15 10.22 -15.31
CA GLU A 343 13.75 10.48 -15.00
C GLU A 343 12.98 10.57 -16.32
N TYR A 344 11.84 9.88 -16.40
CA TYR A 344 11.00 9.91 -17.59
C TYR A 344 9.83 10.86 -17.34
N LYS A 345 9.66 11.84 -18.18
CA LYS A 345 8.56 12.79 -18.11
C LYS A 345 7.65 12.60 -19.32
N ILE A 346 6.37 12.33 -19.08
CA ILE A 346 5.35 12.28 -20.13
C ILE A 346 4.71 13.65 -20.21
N LEU A 347 4.90 14.33 -21.36
CA LEU A 347 4.31 15.62 -21.63
C LEU A 347 3.08 15.48 -22.54
N PRO A 348 1.90 16.00 -22.13
CA PRO A 348 0.81 16.20 -23.06
C PRO A 348 1.19 17.38 -23.98
N ASN A 349 1.25 17.18 -25.27
CA ASN A 349 1.25 18.24 -26.25
C ASN A 349 -0.15 18.32 -26.86
N GLU A 350 -0.56 19.49 -27.40
CA GLU A 350 -1.94 19.80 -27.82
C GLU A 350 -2.61 18.74 -28.72
N ASN A 351 -1.84 17.83 -29.32
CA ASN A 351 -2.33 16.67 -30.07
C ASN A 351 -1.46 15.39 -29.94
N ALA A 352 -0.50 15.33 -29.01
CA ALA A 352 0.42 14.21 -28.92
C ALA A 352 1.06 14.12 -27.52
N TYR A 353 1.39 12.91 -27.11
CA TYR A 353 2.18 12.67 -25.91
C TYR A 353 3.65 12.58 -26.33
N ALA A 354 4.54 13.27 -25.61
CA ALA A 354 5.98 13.07 -25.72
C ALA A 354 6.50 12.49 -24.42
N ILE A 355 7.48 11.62 -24.51
CA ILE A 355 8.18 11.09 -23.34
C ILE A 355 9.59 11.66 -23.38
N GLU A 356 9.99 12.32 -22.33
CA GLU A 356 11.32 12.86 -22.17
C GLU A 356 12.11 12.05 -21.14
N VAL A 357 13.33 11.71 -21.46
CA VAL A 357 14.30 11.12 -20.56
C VAL A 357 15.15 12.25 -20.01
N LEU A 358 15.16 12.42 -18.69
CA LEU A 358 15.85 13.51 -18.01
C LEU A 358 17.07 13.00 -17.26
N GLU A 359 18.17 13.74 -17.27
CA GLU A 359 19.26 13.56 -16.32
C GLU A 359 18.90 14.12 -14.95
N ARG A 360 19.72 13.82 -13.94
CA ARG A 360 19.53 14.20 -12.53
C ARG A 360 19.36 15.71 -12.30
N ASP A 361 19.88 16.54 -13.19
CA ASP A 361 19.79 18.00 -13.15
C ASP A 361 18.57 18.55 -13.91
N GLY A 362 17.73 17.66 -14.45
CA GLY A 362 16.55 18.02 -15.25
C GLY A 362 16.84 18.28 -16.73
N THR A 363 18.06 18.03 -17.20
CA THR A 363 18.42 18.18 -18.63
C THR A 363 17.75 17.07 -19.42
N VAL A 364 16.99 17.43 -20.49
CA VAL A 364 16.38 16.46 -21.40
C VAL A 364 17.46 15.81 -22.27
N VAL A 365 17.67 14.52 -22.09
CA VAL A 365 18.66 13.73 -22.83
C VAL A 365 18.08 13.14 -24.09
N LYS A 366 16.82 12.72 -24.05
CA LYS A 366 16.11 12.11 -25.17
C LYS A 366 14.62 12.44 -25.09
N SER A 367 14.00 12.59 -26.26
CA SER A 367 12.56 12.85 -26.38
C SER A 367 11.95 11.91 -27.41
N TYR A 368 10.85 11.26 -27.06
CA TYR A 368 10.07 10.40 -27.94
C TYR A 368 8.74 11.04 -28.24
N LYS A 369 8.40 11.22 -29.51
CA LYS A 369 7.12 11.83 -29.91
C LYS A 369 6.02 10.77 -30.00
N ALA A 370 4.77 11.20 -29.84
CA ALA A 370 3.61 10.32 -29.87
C ALA A 370 3.40 9.64 -31.21
N ASP A 371 3.77 10.29 -32.31
CA ASP A 371 3.74 9.72 -33.66
C ASP A 371 4.67 8.50 -33.83
N GLN A 372 5.69 8.37 -32.98
CA GLN A 372 6.57 7.19 -32.94
C GLN A 372 5.91 6.00 -32.21
N LEU A 373 4.82 6.24 -31.49
CA LEU A 373 4.09 5.23 -30.72
C LEU A 373 2.82 4.74 -31.42
N ILE A 374 2.47 5.30 -32.58
CA ILE A 374 1.29 4.92 -33.39
C ILE A 374 1.62 3.74 -34.32
#